data_89f1a8de63e459f27f874f7bc51ada66
#
_entry.id   89f1a8de63e459f27f874f7bc51ada66
#
_cell.length_a   1.000
_cell.length_b   1.000
_cell.length_c   1.000
_cell.angle_alpha   90.00
_cell.angle_beta   90.00
_cell.angle_gamma   90.00
#
_symmetry.space_group_name_H-M   'P 1'
#
loop_
_entity.id
_entity.type
_entity.pdbx_description
1 polymer ?
#
loop_
_entity_poly.entity_id
_entity_poly.type
_entity_poly.pdbx_seq_one_letter_code
_entity_poly.pdbx_strand_id
1 'polypeptide(L)'
;MPADKISGILGLCRRAGRLVLGFDITAEAIAKKTACLVLLAKDASPRTTREITKTAQEAGLPVRTLPLTMDEISYAVAKRAGVLAVCDSGFANKIN
;
A
#
# COMPACT_ATOMS: atom_id res chain seq x y z
N MET A 1 -13.30 -1.66 -7.29
CA MET A 1 -12.38 -2.09 -8.37
C MET A 1 -12.12 -3.59 -8.24
N PRO A 2 -12.15 -4.34 -9.34
CA PRO A 2 -11.86 -5.78 -9.29
C PRO A 2 -10.42 -6.06 -8.83
N ALA A 3 -10.23 -7.18 -8.12
CA ALA A 3 -8.94 -7.58 -7.58
C ALA A 3 -7.86 -7.71 -8.67
N ASP A 4 -8.21 -8.28 -9.82
CA ASP A 4 -7.27 -8.44 -10.94
C ASP A 4 -6.75 -7.11 -11.47
N LYS A 5 -7.62 -6.12 -11.54
CA LYS A 5 -7.26 -4.79 -12.01
C LYS A 5 -6.33 -4.11 -11.00
N ILE A 6 -6.61 -4.25 -9.71
CA ILE A 6 -5.75 -3.72 -8.65
C ILE A 6 -4.36 -4.38 -8.71
N SER A 7 -4.32 -5.70 -8.86
CA SER A 7 -3.05 -6.44 -8.99
C SER A 7 -2.21 -5.89 -10.15
N GLY A 8 -2.83 -5.63 -11.29
CA GLY A 8 -2.15 -5.06 -12.44
C GLY A 8 -1.58 -3.67 -12.18
N ILE A 9 -2.36 -2.82 -11.53
CA ILE A 9 -1.91 -1.46 -11.17
C ILE A 9 -0.75 -1.52 -10.17
N LEU A 10 -0.83 -2.40 -9.16
CA LEU A 10 0.25 -2.58 -8.19
C LEU A 10 1.54 -3.04 -8.86
N GLY A 11 1.45 -3.99 -9.80
CA GLY A 11 2.60 -4.46 -10.55
C GLY A 11 3.26 -3.35 -11.36
N LEU A 12 2.47 -2.52 -12.02
CA LEU A 12 2.97 -1.38 -12.77
C LEU A 12 3.63 -0.35 -11.85
N CYS A 13 2.99 -0.05 -10.72
CA CYS A 13 3.51 0.88 -9.73
C CYS A 13 4.86 0.41 -9.18
N ARG A 14 4.98 -0.88 -8.90
CA ARG A 14 6.23 -1.50 -8.44
C ARG A 14 7.34 -1.34 -9.48
N ARG A 15 7.05 -1.67 -10.74
CA ARG A 15 8.04 -1.57 -11.82
C ARG A 15 8.47 -0.13 -12.06
N ALA A 16 7.57 0.82 -11.82
CA ALA A 16 7.88 2.25 -11.94
C ALA A 16 8.70 2.79 -10.76
N GLY A 17 8.95 1.96 -9.74
CA GLY A 17 9.67 2.40 -8.54
C GLY A 17 8.86 3.31 -7.64
N ARG A 18 7.52 3.23 -7.71
CA ARG A 18 6.62 4.11 -6.97
C ARG A 18 5.80 3.37 -5.91
N LEU A 19 6.19 2.14 -5.59
CA LEU A 19 5.53 1.35 -4.56
C LEU A 19 6.57 0.89 -3.55
N VAL A 20 6.31 1.14 -2.26
CA VAL A 20 7.13 0.59 -1.17
C VAL A 20 6.32 -0.46 -0.43
N LEU A 21 7.00 -1.48 0.06
CA LEU A 21 6.40 -2.68 0.64
C LEU A 21 6.98 -2.95 2.02
N GLY A 22 6.10 -3.07 3.00
CA GLY A 22 6.47 -3.38 4.36
C GLY A 22 6.15 -2.24 5.32
N PHE A 23 6.03 -2.59 6.61
CA PHE A 23 5.64 -1.63 7.65
C PHE A 23 6.65 -0.49 7.81
N ASP A 24 7.92 -0.85 8.04
CA ASP A 24 8.94 0.15 8.35
C ASP A 24 9.20 1.10 7.18
N ILE A 25 9.25 0.56 5.98
CA ILE A 25 9.46 1.37 4.77
C ILE A 25 8.27 2.29 4.51
N THR A 26 7.06 1.80 4.76
CA THR A 26 5.86 2.62 4.62
C THR A 26 5.84 3.75 5.65
N ALA A 27 6.17 3.44 6.91
CA ALA A 27 6.26 4.46 7.96
C ALA A 27 7.31 5.52 7.62
N GLU A 28 8.44 5.10 7.07
CA GLU A 28 9.48 6.02 6.61
C GLU A 28 8.99 6.91 5.46
N ALA A 29 8.29 6.33 4.50
CA ALA A 29 7.73 7.10 3.37
C ALA A 29 6.69 8.13 3.84
N ILE A 30 5.91 7.79 4.86
CA ILE A 30 4.96 8.73 5.48
C ILE A 30 5.73 9.88 6.14
N ALA A 31 6.75 9.56 6.92
CA ALA A 31 7.56 10.56 7.62
C ALA A 31 8.28 11.50 6.65
N LYS A 32 8.78 10.97 5.55
CA LYS A 32 9.47 11.74 4.51
C LYS A 32 8.53 12.47 3.56
N LYS A 33 7.21 12.28 3.72
CA LYS A 33 6.18 12.91 2.89
C LYS A 33 6.25 12.47 1.42
N THR A 34 6.74 11.28 1.15
CA THR A 34 6.76 10.70 -0.19
C THR A 34 5.55 9.82 -0.47
N ALA A 35 4.91 9.29 0.57
CA ALA A 35 3.73 8.46 0.42
C ALA A 35 2.50 9.30 0.06
N CYS A 36 1.72 8.84 -0.90
CA CYS A 36 0.46 9.48 -1.30
C CYS A 36 -0.76 8.70 -0.86
N LEU A 37 -0.61 7.38 -0.67
CA LEU A 37 -1.70 6.49 -0.30
C LEU A 37 -1.13 5.29 0.42
N VAL A 38 -1.74 4.91 1.54
CA VAL A 38 -1.35 3.72 2.28
C VAL A 38 -2.35 2.61 2.00
N LEU A 39 -1.83 1.42 1.72
CA LEU A 39 -2.62 0.25 1.38
C LEU A 39 -2.40 -0.87 2.38
N LEU A 40 -3.44 -1.61 2.67
CA LEU A 40 -3.41 -2.75 3.58
C LEU A 40 -3.92 -3.99 2.88
N ALA A 41 -3.24 -5.12 3.09
CA ALA A 41 -3.77 -6.42 2.68
C ALA A 41 -5.02 -6.72 3.51
N LYS A 42 -5.97 -7.45 2.94
CA LYS A 42 -7.21 -7.75 3.67
C LYS A 42 -6.98 -8.66 4.88
N ASP A 43 -5.86 -9.38 4.93
CA ASP A 43 -5.47 -10.25 6.04
C ASP A 43 -4.30 -9.69 6.85
N ALA A 44 -4.01 -8.40 6.74
CA ALA A 44 -3.03 -7.76 7.61
C ALA A 44 -3.50 -7.85 9.07
N SER A 45 -2.54 -8.03 10.00
CA SER A 45 -2.90 -8.20 11.41
C SER A 45 -3.60 -6.95 11.96
N PRO A 46 -4.52 -7.11 12.93
CA PRO A 46 -5.20 -5.97 13.54
C PRO A 46 -4.24 -4.95 14.16
N ARG A 47 -3.16 -5.43 14.77
CA ARG A 47 -2.15 -4.55 15.37
C ARG A 47 -1.44 -3.71 14.31
N THR A 48 -0.96 -4.35 13.25
CA THR A 48 -0.29 -3.67 12.14
C THR A 48 -1.24 -2.65 11.49
N THR A 49 -2.49 -3.05 11.26
CA THR A 49 -3.50 -2.18 10.67
C THR A 49 -3.71 -0.93 11.52
N ARG A 50 -3.86 -1.10 12.84
CA ARG A 50 -4.07 0.04 13.74
C ARG A 50 -2.88 0.99 13.77
N GLU A 51 -1.68 0.45 13.87
CA GLU A 51 -0.46 1.26 13.98
C GLU A 51 -0.23 2.09 12.72
N ILE A 52 -0.30 1.48 11.55
CA ILE A 52 -0.04 2.22 10.31
C ILE A 52 -1.18 3.19 9.96
N THR A 53 -2.42 2.82 10.27
CA THR A 53 -3.57 3.69 10.06
C THR A 53 -3.43 4.96 10.89
N LYS A 54 -3.04 4.82 12.16
CA LYS A 54 -2.81 5.96 13.03
C LYS A 54 -1.74 6.88 12.45
N THR A 55 -0.60 6.30 12.05
CA THR A 55 0.51 7.07 11.47
C THR A 55 0.08 7.82 10.21
N ALA A 56 -0.66 7.14 9.33
CA ALA A 56 -1.15 7.75 8.09
C ALA A 56 -2.17 8.86 8.37
N GLN A 57 -3.09 8.66 9.30
CA GLN A 57 -4.09 9.66 9.65
C GLN A 57 -3.44 10.90 10.24
N GLU A 58 -2.44 10.74 11.08
CA GLU A 58 -1.70 11.87 11.64
C GLU A 58 -1.00 12.70 10.56
N ALA A 59 -0.64 12.06 9.46
CA ALA A 59 -0.02 12.73 8.31
C ALA A 59 -1.04 13.22 7.27
N GLY A 60 -2.33 12.99 7.50
CA GLY A 60 -3.39 13.39 6.57
C GLY A 60 -3.47 12.54 5.32
N LEU A 61 -2.98 11.31 5.35
CA LEU A 61 -2.97 10.41 4.19
C LEU A 61 -4.16 9.46 4.20
N PRO A 62 -4.73 9.15 3.02
CA PRO A 62 -5.77 8.15 2.92
C PRO A 62 -5.21 6.75 3.12
N VAL A 63 -6.03 5.87 3.70
CA VAL A 63 -5.72 4.45 3.89
C VAL A 63 -6.83 3.64 3.26
N ARG A 64 -6.47 2.63 2.47
CA ARG A 64 -7.44 1.74 1.83
C ARG A 64 -7.05 0.29 2.06
N THR A 65 -8.04 -0.54 2.35
CA THR A 65 -7.84 -1.99 2.43
C THR A 65 -8.05 -2.58 1.04
N LEU A 66 -7.07 -3.35 0.59
CA LEU A 66 -7.15 -4.02 -0.71
C LEU A 66 -8.01 -5.27 -0.63
N PRO A 67 -8.66 -5.67 -1.71
CA PRO A 67 -9.37 -6.96 -1.78
C PRO A 67 -8.40 -8.11 -2.08
N LEU A 68 -7.17 -8.03 -1.55
CA LEU A 68 -6.09 -8.98 -1.79
C LEU A 68 -5.47 -9.41 -0.46
N THR A 69 -5.16 -10.70 -0.36
CA THR A 69 -4.37 -11.23 0.76
C THR A 69 -2.89 -10.89 0.54
N MET A 70 -2.07 -11.09 1.60
CA MET A 70 -0.62 -10.92 1.48
C MET A 70 -0.03 -11.87 0.43
N ASP A 71 -0.56 -13.10 0.32
CA ASP A 71 -0.12 -14.05 -0.70
C ASP A 71 -0.46 -13.57 -2.10
N GLU A 72 -1.68 -13.05 -2.29
CA GLU A 72 -2.08 -12.49 -3.59
C GLU A 72 -1.24 -11.28 -3.97
N ILE A 73 -0.90 -10.44 -3.00
CA ILE A 73 0.01 -9.32 -3.23
C ILE A 73 1.38 -9.81 -3.68
N SER A 74 1.88 -10.91 -3.08
CA SER A 74 3.19 -11.45 -3.47
C SER A 74 3.25 -11.90 -4.93
N TYR A 75 2.14 -12.37 -5.48
CA TYR A 75 2.07 -12.71 -6.91
C TYR A 75 2.11 -11.47 -7.79
N ALA A 76 1.51 -10.38 -7.33
CA ALA A 76 1.44 -9.15 -8.12
C ALA A 76 2.77 -8.39 -8.13
N VAL A 77 3.48 -8.34 -7.00
CA VAL A 77 4.65 -7.47 -6.82
C VAL A 77 5.92 -8.20 -6.42
N ALA A 78 5.92 -9.53 -6.43
CA ALA A 78 7.06 -10.39 -6.14
C ALA A 78 7.61 -10.24 -4.71
N LYS A 79 6.78 -9.75 -3.77
CA LYS A 79 7.14 -9.65 -2.35
C LYS A 79 5.87 -9.70 -1.50
N ARG A 80 5.90 -10.51 -0.44
CA ARG A 80 4.78 -10.63 0.49
C ARG A 80 4.81 -9.46 1.47
N ALA A 81 3.71 -8.73 1.57
CA ALA A 81 3.60 -7.58 2.48
C ALA A 81 2.15 -7.34 2.88
N GLY A 82 1.95 -6.98 4.14
CA GLY A 82 0.63 -6.59 4.65
C GLY A 82 0.38 -5.10 4.56
N VAL A 83 1.43 -4.30 4.44
CA VAL A 83 1.37 -2.83 4.37
C VAL A 83 2.17 -2.37 3.16
N LEU A 84 1.59 -1.45 2.39
CA LEU A 84 2.22 -0.88 1.21
C LEU A 84 1.94 0.62 1.18
N ALA A 85 2.78 1.36 0.46
CA ALA A 85 2.49 2.76 0.18
C ALA A 85 2.74 3.05 -1.29
N VAL A 86 1.84 3.82 -1.87
CA VAL A 86 1.97 4.33 -3.24
C VAL A 86 2.58 5.72 -3.15
N CYS A 87 3.70 5.92 -3.81
CA CYS A 87 4.47 7.17 -3.75
C CYS A 87 4.35 7.99 -5.04
N ASP A 88 3.19 7.89 -5.69
CA ASP A 88 2.89 8.61 -6.91
C ASP A 88 1.40 8.95 -6.94
N SER A 89 1.08 10.21 -7.17
CA SER A 89 -0.31 10.66 -7.14
C SER A 89 -1.15 10.07 -8.27
N GLY A 90 -0.57 9.84 -9.44
CA GLY A 90 -1.28 9.23 -10.57
C GLY A 90 -1.73 7.82 -10.27
N PHE A 91 -0.85 6.98 -9.73
CA PHE A 91 -1.20 5.62 -9.32
C PHE A 91 -2.15 5.64 -8.13
N ALA A 92 -1.93 6.54 -7.17
CA ALA A 92 -2.80 6.65 -6.00
C ALA A 92 -4.23 6.97 -6.41
N ASN A 93 -4.43 7.88 -7.37
CA ASN A 93 -5.75 8.25 -7.86
C ASN A 93 -6.46 7.09 -8.57
N LYS A 94 -5.71 6.23 -9.24
CA LYS A 94 -6.29 5.05 -9.89
C LYS A 94 -6.80 4.01 -8.90
N ILE A 95 -6.12 3.89 -7.76
CA ILE A 95 -6.47 2.90 -6.73
C ILE A 95 -7.51 3.45 -5.76
N ASN A 96 -7.36 4.69 -5.38
CA ASN A 96 -8.24 5.36 -4.43
C ASN A 96 -9.57 5.74 -5.09
#